data_946d7cb98cbe2335b631c8f54babf2f9
#
_entry.id   946d7cb98cbe2335b631c8f54babf2f9
#
_cell.length_a   1.000
_cell.length_b   1.000
_cell.length_c   1.000
_cell.angle_alpha   90.00
_cell.angle_beta   90.00
_cell.angle_gamma   90.00
#
_symmetry.space_group_name_H-M   'P 1'
#
loop_
_entity.id
_entity.type
_entity.pdbx_description
1 polymer ?
#
loop_
_entity_poly.entity_id
_entity_poly.type
_entity_poly.pdbx_seq_one_letter_code
_entity_poly.pdbx_strand_id
1 'polypeptide(L)'
;MIYIPIIKMKNAEIRLASYASDYFKHNHLLPFLELIYESDAKGTNKSFRSFLEKIGCEKYFLGIPHKQSALVKKDTMYVSKINKSKATYFSASLKLLDIENAIPVFYVYDEEDAHYAFMFMTKAKKENKSIGLVITTSTAKNIDFSLLSENDYVFVDIDSDKLSSKRISLNNVLASCKSRIVLMRENRRNDLMNNVISTGATVPFECDLSSEIKAMMDELKFDLYGFADFCGHKNTIATSGGGGNRDKMLPGWAMYSRKGTLPEFIGIRSTISLKDQMASFIELKELSIAQMKAEKNIDKTTSMSMLNNESIGAFPFWNVLTQWHYLSQMVIYDDWKDIN
;
A
#
# COMPACT_ATOMS: atom_id res chain seq x y z
N MET A 1 -8.31 -15.54 6.02
CA MET A 1 -7.38 -14.71 5.23
C MET A 1 -7.13 -13.39 5.94
N ILE A 2 -6.01 -12.70 5.74
CA ILE A 2 -5.73 -11.38 6.33
C ILE A 2 -5.61 -10.30 5.25
N TYR A 3 -5.89 -9.05 5.63
CA TYR A 3 -5.60 -7.88 4.80
C TYR A 3 -4.33 -7.17 5.28
N ILE A 4 -3.43 -6.84 4.35
CA ILE A 4 -2.13 -6.22 4.61
C ILE A 4 -2.06 -4.86 3.92
N PRO A 5 -2.42 -3.77 4.61
CA PRO A 5 -2.28 -2.43 4.06
C PRO A 5 -0.81 -2.05 3.91
N ILE A 6 -0.40 -1.65 2.71
CA ILE A 6 0.96 -1.17 2.43
C ILE A 6 0.98 0.34 2.59
N ILE A 7 1.79 0.82 3.53
CA ILE A 7 1.85 2.24 3.90
C ILE A 7 3.26 2.77 3.69
N LYS A 8 3.39 3.76 2.81
CA LYS A 8 4.65 4.48 2.61
C LYS A 8 4.85 5.49 3.73
N MET A 9 5.92 5.33 4.52
CA MET A 9 6.18 6.14 5.71
C MET A 9 6.62 7.56 5.35
N LYS A 10 5.64 8.44 5.13
CA LYS A 10 5.80 9.88 4.97
C LYS A 10 5.14 10.62 6.14
N ASN A 11 5.44 11.92 6.28
CA ASN A 11 4.87 12.73 7.36
C ASN A 11 3.33 12.76 7.37
N ALA A 12 2.69 12.60 6.22
CA ALA A 12 1.24 12.57 6.13
C ALA A 12 0.66 11.27 6.73
N GLU A 13 1.33 10.14 6.51
CA GLU A 13 0.88 8.82 6.96
C GLU A 13 0.98 8.66 8.49
N ILE A 14 1.88 9.41 9.12
CA ILE A 14 1.97 9.46 10.59
C ILE A 14 0.68 10.01 11.21
N ARG A 15 0.01 10.92 10.53
CA ARG A 15 -1.31 11.40 10.94
C ARG A 15 -2.37 10.30 10.86
N LEU A 16 -2.22 9.39 9.89
CA LEU A 16 -3.12 8.23 9.75
C LEU A 16 -3.23 7.43 11.05
N ALA A 17 -2.13 7.25 11.76
CA ALA A 17 -2.12 6.52 13.02
C ALA A 17 -3.07 7.10 14.08
N SER A 18 -3.27 8.41 14.09
CA SER A 18 -4.16 9.08 15.05
C SER A 18 -5.64 8.72 14.83
N TYR A 19 -6.00 8.36 13.60
CA TYR A 19 -7.37 7.96 13.24
C TYR A 19 -7.52 6.45 13.08
N ALA A 20 -6.42 5.75 12.81
CA ALA A 20 -6.39 4.35 12.41
C ALA A 20 -6.00 3.39 13.53
N SER A 21 -5.64 3.89 14.72
CA SER A 21 -5.12 3.05 15.81
C SER A 21 -6.05 1.86 16.13
N ASP A 22 -7.35 2.09 16.18
CA ASP A 22 -8.31 1.05 16.54
C ASP A 22 -8.48 -0.01 15.44
N TYR A 23 -8.30 0.38 14.17
CA TYR A 23 -8.38 -0.55 13.04
C TYR A 23 -7.13 -1.43 12.95
N PHE A 24 -5.95 -0.89 13.23
CA PHE A 24 -4.72 -1.68 13.27
C PHE A 24 -4.66 -2.68 14.42
N LYS A 25 -5.39 -2.42 15.50
CA LYS A 25 -5.55 -3.38 16.60
C LYS A 25 -6.45 -4.56 16.22
N HIS A 26 -7.12 -4.49 15.10
CA HIS A 26 -7.95 -5.58 14.60
C HIS A 26 -7.09 -6.79 14.24
N ASN A 27 -7.43 -7.97 14.72
CA ASN A 27 -6.64 -9.21 14.59
C ASN A 27 -6.37 -9.65 13.14
N HIS A 28 -7.05 -9.04 12.17
CA HIS A 28 -6.95 -9.38 10.74
C HIS A 28 -6.20 -8.35 9.90
N LEU A 29 -5.62 -7.30 10.54
CA LEU A 29 -4.77 -6.32 9.87
C LEU A 29 -3.33 -6.47 10.32
N LEU A 30 -2.43 -6.63 9.36
CA LEU A 30 -0.98 -6.68 9.60
C LEU A 30 -0.30 -5.67 8.66
N PRO A 31 0.06 -4.47 9.14
CA PRO A 31 0.55 -3.42 8.26
C PRO A 31 1.91 -3.75 7.65
N PHE A 32 2.07 -3.37 6.38
CA PHE A 32 3.35 -3.38 5.70
C PHE A 32 3.85 -1.94 5.53
N LEU A 33 4.92 -1.59 6.24
CA LEU A 33 5.49 -0.26 6.28
C LEU A 33 6.68 -0.18 5.32
N GLU A 34 6.59 0.72 4.34
CA GLU A 34 7.68 1.01 3.41
C GLU A 34 8.48 2.23 3.89
N LEU A 35 9.76 2.03 4.20
CA LEU A 35 10.66 3.08 4.67
C LEU A 35 11.08 4.01 3.53
N ILE A 36 10.81 5.30 3.70
CA ILE A 36 11.13 6.33 2.72
C ILE A 36 12.32 7.20 3.16
N TYR A 37 12.52 7.36 4.48
CA TYR A 37 13.56 8.21 5.04
C TYR A 37 14.64 7.41 5.78
N GLU A 38 15.88 7.89 5.72
CA GLU A 38 17.03 7.27 6.40
C GLU A 38 16.85 7.23 7.93
N SER A 39 16.25 8.25 8.49
CA SER A 39 15.96 8.33 9.93
C SER A 39 15.03 7.21 10.41
N ASP A 40 14.15 6.72 9.54
CA ASP A 40 13.25 5.62 9.85
C ASP A 40 14.03 4.32 9.94
N ALA A 41 14.89 4.07 8.95
CA ALA A 41 15.74 2.88 8.91
C ALA A 41 16.76 2.83 10.08
N LYS A 42 17.18 3.99 10.59
CA LYS A 42 18.06 4.09 11.78
C LYS A 42 17.30 4.02 13.10
N GLY A 43 15.97 3.92 13.07
CA GLY A 43 15.15 3.98 14.29
C GLY A 43 15.25 5.31 15.06
N THR A 44 15.79 6.36 14.45
CA THR A 44 15.96 7.68 15.08
C THR A 44 14.79 8.61 14.85
N ASN A 45 13.88 8.28 13.92
CA ASN A 45 12.71 9.09 13.65
C ASN A 45 11.68 8.96 14.76
N LYS A 46 11.54 10.01 15.56
CA LYS A 46 10.54 10.07 16.64
C LYS A 46 9.12 9.88 16.12
N SER A 47 8.83 10.40 14.93
CA SER A 47 7.52 10.30 14.31
C SER A 47 7.19 8.85 13.92
N PHE A 48 8.17 8.10 13.41
CA PHE A 48 7.99 6.68 13.10
C PHE A 48 7.71 5.86 14.35
N ARG A 49 8.47 6.08 15.43
CA ARG A 49 8.20 5.43 16.72
C ARG A 49 6.81 5.77 17.27
N SER A 50 6.46 7.05 17.24
CA SER A 50 5.11 7.49 17.66
C SER A 50 4.02 6.87 16.80
N PHE A 51 4.27 6.64 15.51
CA PHE A 51 3.35 5.90 14.64
C PHE A 51 3.18 4.46 15.13
N LEU A 52 4.28 3.72 15.34
CA LEU A 52 4.23 2.34 15.82
C LEU A 52 3.53 2.21 17.19
N GLU A 53 3.82 3.10 18.12
CA GLU A 53 3.15 3.16 19.42
C GLU A 53 1.64 3.36 19.30
N LYS A 54 1.22 4.26 18.39
CA LYS A 54 -0.20 4.56 18.17
C LYS A 54 -0.96 3.40 17.52
N ILE A 55 -0.41 2.77 16.50
CA ILE A 55 -1.07 1.63 15.85
C ILE A 55 -1.12 0.40 16.76
N GLY A 56 -0.21 0.30 17.73
CA GLY A 56 -0.22 -0.75 18.74
C GLY A 56 -0.07 -2.17 18.18
N CYS A 57 0.52 -2.33 17.00
CA CYS A 57 0.73 -3.63 16.38
C CYS A 57 1.96 -4.31 17.03
N GLU A 58 1.78 -5.53 17.52
CA GLU A 58 2.88 -6.37 18.04
C GLU A 58 3.87 -6.76 16.95
N LYS A 59 3.40 -6.93 15.72
CA LYS A 59 4.20 -7.28 14.54
C LYS A 59 3.77 -6.45 13.34
N TYR A 60 4.71 -6.16 12.47
CA TYR A 60 4.49 -5.45 11.21
C TYR A 60 5.54 -5.84 10.18
N PHE A 61 5.19 -5.78 8.91
CA PHE A 61 6.17 -5.91 7.84
C PHE A 61 6.93 -4.61 7.66
N LEU A 62 8.23 -4.71 7.37
CA LEU A 62 9.08 -3.56 7.17
C LEU A 62 9.96 -3.77 5.94
N GLY A 63 9.83 -2.90 4.94
CA GLY A 63 10.61 -2.99 3.72
C GLY A 63 11.11 -1.64 3.22
N ILE A 64 12.09 -1.67 2.33
CA ILE A 64 12.56 -0.49 1.60
C ILE A 64 12.11 -0.69 0.15
N PRO A 65 11.28 0.20 -0.42
CA PRO A 65 10.83 0.05 -1.80
C PRO A 65 12.01 -0.03 -2.75
N HIS A 66 12.09 -1.07 -3.54
CA HIS A 66 13.21 -1.30 -4.47
C HIS A 66 12.85 -0.97 -5.92
N LYS A 67 11.64 -1.20 -6.33
CA LYS A 67 11.22 -0.97 -7.71
C LYS A 67 11.24 0.53 -8.01
N GLN A 68 11.90 0.88 -9.13
CA GLN A 68 11.53 2.03 -9.95
C GLN A 68 12.55 3.14 -10.06
N SER A 69 13.36 3.00 -11.07
CA SER A 69 14.10 4.11 -11.67
C SER A 69 13.21 5.31 -12.09
N ALA A 70 11.92 5.07 -12.37
CA ALA A 70 10.97 6.13 -12.75
C ALA A 70 10.44 6.95 -11.57
N LEU A 71 10.50 6.43 -10.35
CA LEU A 71 9.87 7.06 -9.18
C LEU A 71 10.78 8.01 -8.42
N VAL A 72 12.06 7.96 -8.67
CA VAL A 72 13.04 8.64 -7.85
C VAL A 72 13.74 9.71 -8.67
N LYS A 73 13.02 10.77 -8.97
CA LYS A 73 13.59 11.95 -9.68
C LYS A 73 14.46 12.87 -8.81
N LYS A 74 14.60 12.61 -7.51
CA LYS A 74 15.44 13.45 -6.63
C LYS A 74 16.48 12.62 -5.90
N ASP A 75 17.73 12.85 -6.20
CA ASP A 75 18.92 12.24 -5.57
C ASP A 75 19.03 12.41 -4.05
N THR A 76 18.17 13.21 -3.46
CA THR A 76 18.18 13.54 -2.03
C THR A 76 17.37 12.59 -1.17
N MET A 77 16.49 11.75 -1.76
CA MET A 77 15.71 10.81 -0.97
C MET A 77 16.54 9.56 -0.62
N TYR A 78 16.33 9.03 0.57
CA TYR A 78 16.99 7.82 1.06
C TYR A 78 16.82 6.64 0.09
N VAL A 79 15.60 6.40 -0.36
CA VAL A 79 15.28 5.35 -1.33
C VAL A 79 16.09 5.50 -2.62
N SER A 80 16.28 6.73 -3.13
CA SER A 80 17.14 6.99 -4.29
C SER A 80 18.56 6.58 -4.06
N LYS A 81 19.10 6.97 -2.90
CA LYS A 81 20.49 6.69 -2.56
C LYS A 81 20.75 5.19 -2.46
N ILE A 82 19.81 4.47 -1.85
CA ILE A 82 19.90 3.02 -1.65
C ILE A 82 19.77 2.28 -2.97
N ASN A 83 18.85 2.69 -3.82
CA ASN A 83 18.62 2.03 -5.11
C ASN A 83 19.67 2.39 -6.20
N LYS A 84 20.73 3.13 -5.86
CA LYS A 84 21.85 3.39 -6.80
C LYS A 84 22.62 2.12 -7.17
N SER A 85 22.68 1.15 -6.27
CA SER A 85 23.24 -0.17 -6.57
C SER A 85 22.50 -1.24 -5.73
N LYS A 86 22.42 -2.43 -6.28
CA LYS A 86 21.82 -3.58 -5.59
C LYS A 86 22.58 -3.96 -4.31
N ALA A 87 23.90 -3.84 -4.31
CA ALA A 87 24.71 -4.07 -3.11
C ALA A 87 24.38 -3.07 -2.00
N THR A 88 24.14 -1.80 -2.34
CA THR A 88 23.71 -0.79 -1.36
C THR A 88 22.31 -1.09 -0.83
N TYR A 89 21.39 -1.47 -1.71
CA TYR A 89 20.05 -1.89 -1.36
C TYR A 89 20.08 -3.11 -0.43
N PHE A 90 20.83 -4.14 -0.78
CA PHE A 90 21.02 -5.34 0.04
C PHE A 90 21.58 -5.00 1.42
N SER A 91 22.64 -4.19 1.50
CA SER A 91 23.23 -3.77 2.77
C SER A 91 22.26 -2.99 3.67
N ALA A 92 21.38 -2.19 3.07
CA ALA A 92 20.35 -1.49 3.80
C ALA A 92 19.25 -2.42 4.29
N SER A 93 18.84 -3.38 3.45
CA SER A 93 17.82 -4.37 3.80
C SER A 93 18.29 -5.31 4.92
N LEU A 94 19.57 -5.66 4.96
CA LEU A 94 20.14 -6.45 6.07
C LEU A 94 19.96 -5.78 7.44
N LYS A 95 20.01 -4.45 7.50
CA LYS A 95 19.82 -3.70 8.75
C LYS A 95 18.39 -3.82 9.29
N LEU A 96 17.43 -4.17 8.46
CA LEU A 96 16.05 -4.39 8.91
C LEU A 96 15.92 -5.63 9.77
N LEU A 97 16.86 -6.60 9.64
CA LEU A 97 16.90 -7.78 10.48
C LEU A 97 17.14 -7.44 11.97
N ASP A 98 17.81 -6.32 12.25
CA ASP A 98 18.12 -5.88 13.62
C ASP A 98 16.94 -5.18 14.30
N ILE A 99 15.86 -4.87 13.56
CA ILE A 99 14.71 -4.15 14.10
C ILE A 99 13.78 -5.12 14.82
N GLU A 100 13.57 -4.86 16.09
CA GLU A 100 12.69 -5.65 16.94
C GLU A 100 11.23 -5.54 16.49
N ASN A 101 10.47 -6.64 16.59
CA ASN A 101 9.05 -6.73 16.20
C ASN A 101 8.75 -6.52 14.70
N ALA A 102 9.76 -6.20 13.90
CA ALA A 102 9.60 -6.13 12.45
C ALA A 102 9.79 -7.49 11.79
N ILE A 103 8.99 -7.76 10.77
CA ILE A 103 9.21 -8.82 9.79
C ILE A 103 9.85 -8.14 8.58
N PRO A 104 11.18 -8.24 8.41
CA PRO A 104 11.87 -7.54 7.35
C PRO A 104 11.52 -8.12 5.98
N VAL A 105 11.31 -7.25 5.01
CA VAL A 105 10.88 -7.62 3.66
C VAL A 105 11.93 -7.21 2.64
N PHE A 106 12.30 -8.14 1.76
CA PHE A 106 13.22 -7.93 0.65
C PHE A 106 12.49 -8.02 -0.69
N TYR A 107 12.78 -7.11 -1.61
CA TYR A 107 12.15 -7.07 -2.93
C TYR A 107 13.03 -7.72 -3.99
N VAL A 108 12.41 -8.52 -4.86
CA VAL A 108 13.06 -9.28 -5.92
C VAL A 108 12.37 -9.01 -7.24
N TYR A 109 12.93 -8.15 -8.05
CA TYR A 109 12.34 -7.77 -9.34
C TYR A 109 13.13 -8.27 -10.56
N ASP A 110 14.34 -8.79 -10.37
CA ASP A 110 15.16 -9.40 -11.42
C ASP A 110 16.06 -10.53 -10.88
N GLU A 111 16.89 -11.11 -11.75
CA GLU A 111 17.75 -12.23 -11.40
C GLU A 111 18.91 -11.85 -10.44
N GLU A 112 19.43 -10.63 -10.54
CA GLU A 112 20.46 -10.16 -9.61
C GLU A 112 19.88 -9.96 -8.21
N ASP A 113 18.63 -9.46 -8.09
CA ASP A 113 17.92 -9.39 -6.82
C ASP A 113 17.71 -10.78 -6.21
N ALA A 114 17.46 -11.81 -7.03
CA ALA A 114 17.29 -13.19 -6.54
C ALA A 114 18.57 -13.72 -5.88
N HIS A 115 19.75 -13.37 -6.40
CA HIS A 115 21.02 -13.71 -5.76
C HIS A 115 21.15 -13.05 -4.37
N TYR A 116 20.84 -11.77 -4.26
CA TYR A 116 20.84 -11.07 -2.96
C TYR A 116 19.75 -11.58 -2.02
N ALA A 117 18.59 -11.98 -2.54
CA ALA A 117 17.53 -12.59 -1.75
C ALA A 117 18.00 -13.91 -1.11
N PHE A 118 18.75 -14.74 -1.84
CA PHE A 118 19.36 -15.95 -1.27
C PHE A 118 20.26 -15.62 -0.08
N MET A 119 21.11 -14.62 -0.20
CA MET A 119 21.99 -14.17 0.89
C MET A 119 21.18 -13.61 2.07
N PHE A 120 20.11 -12.85 1.80
CA PHE A 120 19.21 -12.30 2.81
C PHE A 120 18.49 -13.40 3.58
N MET A 121 17.89 -14.36 2.89
CA MET A 121 17.23 -15.53 3.48
C MET A 121 18.21 -16.34 4.37
N THR A 122 19.42 -16.59 3.86
CA THR A 122 20.45 -17.34 4.59
C THR A 122 20.85 -16.62 5.89
N LYS A 123 21.00 -15.30 5.84
CA LYS A 123 21.32 -14.50 7.03
C LYS A 123 20.18 -14.52 8.04
N ALA A 124 18.96 -14.28 7.58
CA ALA A 124 17.76 -14.29 8.43
C ALA A 124 17.56 -15.64 9.13
N LYS A 125 17.78 -16.75 8.40
CA LYS A 125 17.69 -18.10 8.94
C LYS A 125 18.72 -18.35 10.05
N LYS A 126 19.95 -17.85 9.88
CA LYS A 126 21.00 -17.95 10.94
C LYS A 126 20.60 -17.18 12.20
N GLU A 127 19.81 -16.13 12.07
CA GLU A 127 19.33 -15.29 13.17
C GLU A 127 17.95 -15.69 13.70
N ASN A 128 17.37 -16.78 13.20
CA ASN A 128 16.02 -17.25 13.53
C ASN A 128 14.94 -16.15 13.35
N LYS A 129 15.07 -15.33 12.30
CA LYS A 129 14.12 -14.26 11.97
C LYS A 129 13.16 -14.74 10.89
N SER A 130 11.86 -14.46 11.09
CA SER A 130 10.87 -14.53 10.02
C SER A 130 11.08 -13.37 9.06
N ILE A 131 10.88 -13.62 7.78
CA ILE A 131 11.07 -12.62 6.72
C ILE A 131 9.90 -12.61 5.72
N GLY A 132 9.85 -11.55 4.91
CA GLY A 132 9.03 -11.47 3.72
C GLY A 132 9.88 -11.31 2.47
N LEU A 133 9.43 -11.88 1.36
CA LEU A 133 9.95 -11.59 0.02
C LEU A 133 8.83 -10.99 -0.81
N VAL A 134 9.09 -9.86 -1.48
CA VAL A 134 8.22 -9.37 -2.56
C VAL A 134 8.81 -9.87 -3.87
N ILE A 135 8.05 -10.63 -4.60
CA ILE A 135 8.44 -11.23 -5.88
C ILE A 135 7.39 -10.91 -6.96
N THR A 136 7.77 -11.01 -8.21
CA THR A 136 6.83 -11.00 -9.34
C THR A 136 6.61 -12.44 -9.85
N THR A 137 5.60 -12.65 -10.67
CA THR A 137 5.39 -13.94 -11.32
C THR A 137 6.58 -14.36 -12.19
N SER A 138 7.34 -13.41 -12.73
CA SER A 138 8.52 -13.68 -13.56
C SER A 138 9.76 -14.03 -12.74
N THR A 139 9.93 -13.42 -11.57
CA THR A 139 11.10 -13.67 -10.70
C THR A 139 10.92 -14.86 -9.77
N ALA A 140 9.71 -15.29 -9.55
CA ALA A 140 9.37 -16.41 -8.67
C ALA A 140 10.15 -17.70 -9.03
N LYS A 141 10.39 -17.97 -10.32
CA LYS A 141 11.16 -19.14 -10.79
C LYS A 141 12.63 -19.13 -10.35
N ASN A 142 13.16 -17.96 -9.94
CA ASN A 142 14.55 -17.78 -9.56
C ASN A 142 14.74 -17.87 -8.03
N ILE A 143 13.66 -18.11 -7.28
CA ILE A 143 13.67 -18.21 -5.81
C ILE A 143 13.71 -19.67 -5.38
N ASP A 144 14.66 -19.99 -4.52
CA ASP A 144 14.67 -21.28 -3.84
C ASP A 144 13.75 -21.24 -2.60
N PHE A 145 12.50 -21.60 -2.80
CA PHE A 145 11.49 -21.65 -1.72
C PHE A 145 11.80 -22.67 -0.62
N SER A 146 12.74 -23.60 -0.83
CA SER A 146 13.14 -24.56 0.22
C SER A 146 13.85 -23.89 1.39
N LEU A 147 14.38 -22.69 1.19
CA LEU A 147 15.00 -21.87 2.24
C LEU A 147 13.99 -21.16 3.13
N LEU A 148 12.73 -21.08 2.72
CA LEU A 148 11.67 -20.44 3.47
C LEU A 148 10.92 -21.47 4.34
N SER A 149 10.42 -20.99 5.45
CA SER A 149 9.60 -21.76 6.41
C SER A 149 8.13 -21.35 6.34
N GLU A 150 7.28 -22.08 7.04
CA GLU A 150 5.86 -21.73 7.21
C GLU A 150 5.63 -20.41 7.97
N ASN A 151 6.65 -19.88 8.64
CA ASN A 151 6.60 -18.60 9.34
C ASN A 151 7.08 -17.43 8.48
N ASP A 152 7.56 -17.70 7.27
CA ASP A 152 7.98 -16.69 6.32
C ASP A 152 6.83 -16.31 5.38
N TYR A 153 7.00 -15.20 4.65
CA TYR A 153 5.95 -14.63 3.81
C TYR A 153 6.46 -14.42 2.38
N VAL A 154 5.63 -14.73 1.42
CA VAL A 154 5.89 -14.47 0.01
C VAL A 154 4.79 -13.56 -0.54
N PHE A 155 5.12 -12.30 -0.74
CA PHE A 155 4.25 -11.32 -1.40
C PHE A 155 4.44 -11.44 -2.91
N VAL A 156 3.41 -11.82 -3.61
CA VAL A 156 3.43 -11.93 -5.07
C VAL A 156 2.81 -10.69 -5.67
N ASP A 157 3.67 -9.82 -6.19
CA ASP A 157 3.25 -8.62 -6.91
C ASP A 157 2.72 -9.00 -8.29
N ILE A 158 1.41 -8.92 -8.46
CA ILE A 158 0.73 -9.18 -9.74
C ILE A 158 0.55 -7.90 -10.56
N ASP A 159 1.17 -6.81 -10.11
CA ASP A 159 1.12 -5.48 -10.73
C ASP A 159 -0.32 -4.93 -10.80
N SER A 160 -0.76 -4.51 -11.99
CA SER A 160 -2.14 -4.10 -12.28
C SER A 160 -2.93 -5.19 -13.03
N ASP A 161 -2.36 -6.38 -13.16
CA ASP A 161 -2.97 -7.47 -13.90
C ASP A 161 -4.13 -8.13 -13.15
N LYS A 162 -5.03 -8.77 -13.89
CA LYS A 162 -6.08 -9.61 -13.30
C LYS A 162 -5.48 -10.91 -12.78
N LEU A 163 -5.94 -11.37 -11.62
CA LEU A 163 -5.51 -12.64 -11.03
C LEU A 163 -5.73 -13.81 -12.00
N SER A 164 -6.84 -13.80 -12.74
CA SER A 164 -7.15 -14.80 -13.75
C SER A 164 -6.07 -14.96 -14.81
N SER A 165 -5.45 -13.85 -15.24
CA SER A 165 -4.37 -13.89 -16.24
C SER A 165 -3.07 -14.47 -15.70
N LYS A 166 -2.85 -14.42 -14.39
CA LYS A 166 -1.62 -14.89 -13.72
C LYS A 166 -1.76 -16.28 -13.10
N ARG A 167 -2.99 -16.79 -12.95
CA ARG A 167 -3.31 -18.02 -12.21
C ARG A 167 -2.41 -19.21 -12.57
N ILE A 168 -2.26 -19.52 -13.85
CA ILE A 168 -1.48 -20.70 -14.29
C ILE A 168 -0.03 -20.56 -13.87
N SER A 169 0.56 -19.39 -14.08
CA SER A 169 1.95 -19.11 -13.68
C SER A 169 2.12 -19.21 -12.16
N LEU A 170 1.20 -18.64 -11.40
CA LEU A 170 1.21 -18.70 -9.94
C LEU A 170 1.10 -20.14 -9.44
N ASN A 171 0.16 -20.91 -9.94
CA ASN A 171 -0.02 -22.30 -9.55
C ASN A 171 1.23 -23.16 -9.85
N ASN A 172 1.91 -22.93 -10.97
CA ASN A 172 3.11 -23.67 -11.34
C ASN A 172 4.29 -23.37 -10.41
N VAL A 173 4.38 -22.15 -9.89
CA VAL A 173 5.55 -21.71 -9.11
C VAL A 173 5.31 -21.87 -7.61
N LEU A 174 4.10 -21.63 -7.14
CA LEU A 174 3.80 -21.56 -5.70
C LEU A 174 3.20 -22.84 -5.12
N ALA A 175 2.84 -23.83 -5.92
CA ALA A 175 2.23 -25.07 -5.45
C ALA A 175 3.09 -25.85 -4.42
N SER A 176 4.41 -25.67 -4.45
CA SER A 176 5.34 -26.28 -3.49
C SER A 176 5.81 -25.35 -2.38
N CYS A 177 5.37 -24.10 -2.41
CA CYS A 177 5.76 -23.10 -1.41
C CYS A 177 5.06 -23.40 -0.07
N LYS A 178 5.82 -23.58 1.00
CA LYS A 178 5.29 -23.82 2.35
C LYS A 178 5.07 -22.54 3.14
N SER A 179 5.55 -21.41 2.63
CA SER A 179 5.44 -20.11 3.29
C SER A 179 4.03 -19.52 3.11
N ARG A 180 3.74 -18.51 3.92
CA ARG A 180 2.48 -17.76 3.85
C ARG A 180 2.45 -16.89 2.60
N ILE A 181 1.61 -17.26 1.65
CA ILE A 181 1.50 -16.55 0.37
C ILE A 181 0.52 -15.38 0.52
N VAL A 182 0.96 -14.21 0.08
CA VAL A 182 0.17 -12.97 0.04
C VAL A 182 0.13 -12.46 -1.39
N LEU A 183 -1.05 -12.31 -1.96
CA LEU A 183 -1.18 -11.63 -3.25
C LEU A 183 -1.14 -10.12 -3.05
N MET A 184 -0.33 -9.44 -3.84
CA MET A 184 -0.16 -8.00 -3.77
C MET A 184 -0.50 -7.36 -5.11
N ARG A 185 -1.28 -6.27 -5.07
CA ARG A 185 -1.64 -5.52 -6.27
C ARG A 185 -1.81 -4.03 -6.00
N GLU A 186 -1.47 -3.23 -7.00
CA GLU A 186 -1.89 -1.83 -7.05
C GLU A 186 -3.36 -1.76 -7.49
N ASN A 187 -4.27 -1.49 -6.56
CA ASN A 187 -5.70 -1.43 -6.86
C ASN A 187 -6.12 -0.16 -7.62
N ARG A 188 -5.36 0.92 -7.51
CA ARG A 188 -5.64 2.16 -8.24
C ARG A 188 -4.87 2.19 -9.55
N ARG A 189 -5.58 2.14 -10.67
CA ARG A 189 -4.98 2.20 -12.00
C ARG A 189 -4.09 3.43 -12.19
N ASN A 190 -2.99 3.25 -12.91
CA ASN A 190 -2.01 4.30 -13.15
C ASN A 190 -2.55 5.46 -13.99
N ASP A 191 -3.54 5.21 -14.83
CA ASP A 191 -4.22 6.22 -15.66
C ASP A 191 -5.24 7.06 -14.87
N LEU A 192 -5.66 6.64 -13.67
CA LEU A 192 -6.54 7.39 -12.79
C LEU A 192 -5.78 8.51 -12.07
N MET A 193 -5.39 9.52 -12.81
CA MET A 193 -4.84 10.75 -12.25
C MET A 193 -5.95 11.70 -11.84
N ASN A 194 -5.72 12.53 -10.82
CA ASN A 194 -6.70 13.50 -10.34
C ASN A 194 -7.16 14.49 -11.44
N ASN A 195 -6.36 14.70 -12.48
CA ASN A 195 -6.71 15.55 -13.62
C ASN A 195 -7.60 14.85 -14.67
N VAL A 196 -7.71 13.53 -14.62
CA VAL A 196 -8.57 12.73 -15.53
C VAL A 196 -9.93 12.49 -14.91
N ILE A 197 -10.02 12.49 -13.56
CA ILE A 197 -11.26 12.27 -12.84
C ILE A 197 -12.06 13.59 -12.87
N SER A 198 -13.23 13.58 -13.48
CA SER A 198 -14.19 14.68 -13.42
C SER A 198 -14.97 14.63 -12.11
N THR A 199 -15.43 15.79 -11.63
CA THR A 199 -16.30 15.86 -10.45
C THR A 199 -17.55 14.99 -10.63
N GLY A 200 -17.84 14.13 -9.67
CA GLY A 200 -18.98 13.21 -9.70
C GLY A 200 -18.85 12.07 -10.71
N ALA A 201 -17.73 11.93 -11.40
CA ALA A 201 -17.52 10.78 -12.27
C ALA A 201 -17.24 9.52 -11.42
N THR A 202 -18.03 8.50 -11.63
CA THR A 202 -17.76 7.17 -11.09
C THR A 202 -16.80 6.47 -12.03
N VAL A 203 -15.66 6.06 -11.50
CA VAL A 203 -14.72 5.24 -12.24
C VAL A 203 -14.89 3.81 -11.74
N PRO A 204 -15.50 2.91 -12.55
CA PRO A 204 -15.69 1.54 -12.14
C PRO A 204 -14.33 0.90 -11.88
N PHE A 205 -14.21 0.32 -10.72
CA PHE A 205 -13.06 -0.50 -10.36
C PHE A 205 -13.29 -1.87 -10.95
N GLU A 206 -12.66 -2.16 -12.08
CA GLU A 206 -12.91 -3.42 -12.79
C GLU A 206 -12.53 -4.66 -11.99
N CYS A 207 -11.67 -4.51 -10.96
CA CYS A 207 -11.18 -5.65 -10.19
C CYS A 207 -10.77 -5.22 -8.78
N ASP A 208 -11.56 -5.57 -7.79
CA ASP A 208 -11.13 -5.67 -6.40
C ASP A 208 -10.38 -7.01 -6.23
N LEU A 209 -9.15 -6.96 -5.72
CA LEU A 209 -8.33 -8.15 -5.54
C LEU A 209 -9.01 -9.18 -4.63
N SER A 210 -9.69 -8.74 -3.58
CA SER A 210 -10.42 -9.62 -2.68
C SER A 210 -11.56 -10.37 -3.40
N SER A 211 -12.29 -9.68 -4.27
CA SER A 211 -13.37 -10.29 -5.06
C SER A 211 -12.84 -11.27 -6.12
N GLU A 212 -11.70 -10.95 -6.74
CA GLU A 212 -11.06 -11.89 -7.69
C GLU A 212 -10.54 -13.13 -6.97
N ILE A 213 -9.94 -12.98 -5.79
CA ILE A 213 -9.50 -14.11 -4.98
C ILE A 213 -10.69 -14.99 -4.64
N LYS A 214 -11.80 -14.41 -4.14
CA LYS A 214 -13.00 -15.14 -3.78
C LYS A 214 -13.55 -15.95 -4.96
N ALA A 215 -13.57 -15.36 -6.15
CA ALA A 215 -14.05 -16.02 -7.36
C ALA A 215 -13.15 -17.17 -7.85
N MET A 216 -11.89 -17.23 -7.42
CA MET A 216 -10.89 -18.14 -7.95
C MET A 216 -10.24 -19.04 -6.90
N MET A 217 -10.71 -19.02 -5.63
CA MET A 217 -10.10 -19.79 -4.53
C MET A 217 -9.92 -21.26 -4.88
N ASP A 218 -10.95 -21.90 -5.43
CA ASP A 218 -10.92 -23.33 -5.81
C ASP A 218 -9.96 -23.65 -6.96
N GLU A 219 -9.50 -22.62 -7.68
CA GLU A 219 -8.59 -22.75 -8.80
C GLU A 219 -7.12 -22.51 -8.44
N LEU A 220 -6.85 -22.00 -7.24
CA LEU A 220 -5.50 -21.81 -6.71
C LEU A 220 -4.99 -23.15 -6.15
N LYS A 221 -3.75 -23.51 -6.47
CA LYS A 221 -3.08 -24.74 -6.00
C LYS A 221 -2.12 -24.50 -4.83
N PHE A 222 -2.30 -23.42 -4.11
CA PHE A 222 -1.52 -23.05 -2.95
C PHE A 222 -2.41 -22.38 -1.91
N ASP A 223 -2.01 -22.46 -0.66
CA ASP A 223 -2.73 -21.85 0.45
C ASP A 223 -2.46 -20.35 0.48
N LEU A 224 -3.53 -19.57 0.35
CA LEU A 224 -3.45 -18.11 0.40
C LEU A 224 -3.63 -17.62 1.84
N TYR A 225 -2.59 -16.95 2.35
CA TYR A 225 -2.63 -16.35 3.69
C TYR A 225 -3.38 -15.02 3.73
N GLY A 226 -3.21 -14.21 2.69
CA GLY A 226 -3.81 -12.89 2.64
C GLY A 226 -3.60 -12.14 1.34
N PHE A 227 -4.01 -10.89 1.33
CA PHE A 227 -3.75 -9.99 0.22
C PHE A 227 -3.28 -8.62 0.72
N ALA A 228 -2.57 -7.89 -0.13
CA ALA A 228 -1.98 -6.60 0.16
C ALA A 228 -2.24 -5.58 -0.95
N ASP A 229 -2.43 -4.33 -0.59
CA ASP A 229 -2.50 -3.21 -1.51
C ASP A 229 -2.02 -1.89 -0.87
N PHE A 230 -1.98 -0.83 -1.66
CA PHE A 230 -1.46 0.47 -1.24
C PHE A 230 -2.54 1.40 -0.66
N CYS A 231 -3.56 0.88 0.01
CA CYS A 231 -4.64 1.64 0.66
C CYS A 231 -5.29 2.68 -0.28
N GLY A 232 -5.67 2.27 -1.48
CA GLY A 232 -6.28 3.16 -2.47
C GLY A 232 -5.33 4.18 -3.10
N HIS A 233 -4.04 4.12 -2.77
CA HIS A 233 -2.98 4.88 -3.43
C HIS A 233 -2.33 4.11 -4.58
N LYS A 234 -1.62 4.86 -5.41
CA LYS A 234 -0.69 4.28 -6.39
C LYS A 234 0.58 3.82 -5.71
N ASN A 235 1.19 2.78 -6.24
CA ASN A 235 2.54 2.37 -5.83
C ASN A 235 3.59 3.37 -6.35
N THR A 236 3.42 4.66 -6.02
CA THR A 236 4.34 5.72 -6.42
C THR A 236 4.83 6.49 -5.20
N ILE A 237 6.10 6.85 -5.20
CA ILE A 237 6.64 7.82 -4.25
C ILE A 237 6.43 9.19 -4.89
N ALA A 238 5.37 9.90 -4.51
CA ALA A 238 5.14 11.23 -5.02
C ALA A 238 6.35 12.12 -4.70
N THR A 239 7.05 12.57 -5.73
CA THR A 239 8.06 13.62 -5.57
C THR A 239 7.33 14.92 -5.26
N SER A 240 7.64 15.54 -4.12
CA SER A 240 7.14 16.87 -3.80
C SER A 240 7.53 17.84 -4.91
N GLY A 241 6.57 18.53 -5.48
CA GLY A 241 6.79 19.63 -6.40
C GLY A 241 6.68 19.26 -7.87
N GLY A 242 5.55 18.77 -8.29
CA GLY A 242 5.10 19.00 -9.66
C GLY A 242 4.92 20.50 -9.83
N GLY A 243 5.87 21.15 -10.51
CA GLY A 243 5.77 22.57 -10.88
C GLY A 243 4.73 22.79 -11.98
N GLY A 244 3.50 22.33 -11.75
CA GLY A 244 2.38 22.62 -12.61
C GLY A 244 1.94 24.08 -12.45
N ASN A 245 1.40 24.65 -13.50
CA ASN A 245 0.80 25.98 -13.41
C ASN A 245 -0.41 25.94 -12.45
N ARG A 246 -0.26 26.52 -11.26
CA ARG A 246 -1.29 26.53 -10.21
C ARG A 246 -2.61 27.15 -10.70
N ASP A 247 -2.54 28.06 -11.65
CA ASP A 247 -3.73 28.71 -12.21
C ASP A 247 -4.63 27.74 -12.98
N LYS A 248 -4.08 26.61 -13.43
CA LYS A 248 -4.80 25.57 -14.16
C LYS A 248 -4.99 24.28 -13.35
N MET A 249 -4.39 24.17 -12.18
CA MET A 249 -4.53 22.96 -11.34
C MET A 249 -5.81 23.04 -10.52
N LEU A 250 -6.65 22.04 -10.64
CA LEU A 250 -7.86 21.84 -9.83
C LEU A 250 -7.57 20.74 -8.82
N PRO A 251 -7.69 20.98 -7.51
CA PRO A 251 -7.51 19.94 -6.52
C PRO A 251 -8.65 18.92 -6.59
N GLY A 252 -8.32 17.69 -6.29
CA GLY A 252 -9.29 16.61 -6.29
C GLY A 252 -8.76 15.39 -5.54
N TRP A 253 -9.64 14.47 -5.23
CA TRP A 253 -9.30 13.18 -4.65
C TRP A 253 -10.23 12.09 -5.18
N ALA A 254 -9.81 10.84 -5.01
CA ALA A 254 -10.60 9.68 -5.37
C ALA A 254 -11.13 9.03 -4.08
N MET A 255 -12.44 9.11 -3.88
CA MET A 255 -13.15 8.45 -2.80
C MET A 255 -13.46 7.01 -3.20
N TYR A 256 -13.05 6.06 -2.37
CA TYR A 256 -13.43 4.66 -2.57
C TYR A 256 -14.88 4.46 -2.12
N SER A 257 -15.65 3.75 -2.91
CA SER A 257 -17.05 3.43 -2.61
C SER A 257 -17.38 2.01 -3.02
N ARG A 258 -18.26 1.37 -2.27
CA ARG A 258 -18.86 0.09 -2.62
C ARG A 258 -20.36 0.27 -2.88
N LYS A 259 -20.68 0.81 -4.04
CA LYS A 259 -22.06 0.92 -4.47
C LYS A 259 -22.56 -0.44 -4.95
N GLY A 260 -23.34 -1.11 -4.10
CA GLY A 260 -23.79 -2.48 -4.37
C GLY A 260 -22.67 -3.50 -4.12
N THR A 261 -22.44 -4.41 -5.07
CA THR A 261 -21.43 -5.48 -4.99
C THR A 261 -20.10 -5.11 -5.64
N LEU A 262 -20.05 -4.01 -6.38
CA LEU A 262 -18.86 -3.60 -7.12
C LEU A 262 -18.16 -2.44 -6.43
N PRO A 263 -16.88 -2.59 -6.08
CA PRO A 263 -16.08 -1.48 -5.58
C PRO A 263 -15.74 -0.52 -6.72
N GLU A 264 -15.78 0.78 -6.42
CA GLU A 264 -15.51 1.83 -7.37
C GLU A 264 -14.78 3.01 -6.72
N PHE A 265 -14.06 3.80 -7.52
CA PHE A 265 -13.58 5.09 -7.08
C PHE A 265 -14.44 6.19 -7.66
N ILE A 266 -14.87 7.11 -6.80
CA ILE A 266 -15.59 8.31 -7.19
C ILE A 266 -14.60 9.47 -7.19
N GLY A 267 -14.39 10.05 -8.36
CA GLY A 267 -13.58 11.25 -8.51
C GLY A 267 -14.34 12.48 -8.03
N ILE A 268 -13.75 13.21 -7.08
CA ILE A 268 -14.28 14.48 -6.59
C ILE A 268 -13.24 15.55 -6.89
N ARG A 269 -13.63 16.60 -7.61
CA ARG A 269 -12.72 17.64 -8.07
C ARG A 269 -13.32 19.01 -7.90
N SER A 270 -12.55 19.98 -7.39
CA SER A 270 -12.94 21.37 -7.33
C SER A 270 -13.03 21.98 -8.73
N THR A 271 -13.91 22.92 -8.93
CA THR A 271 -13.99 23.77 -10.13
C THR A 271 -13.09 25.00 -10.02
N ILE A 272 -12.67 25.34 -8.80
CA ILE A 272 -11.79 26.46 -8.50
C ILE A 272 -10.33 26.00 -8.60
N SER A 273 -9.50 26.77 -9.31
CA SER A 273 -8.08 26.45 -9.45
C SER A 273 -7.29 26.77 -8.18
N LEU A 274 -6.10 26.18 -8.06
CA LEU A 274 -5.15 26.46 -6.97
C LEU A 274 -4.59 27.89 -6.97
N LYS A 275 -5.00 28.74 -7.92
CA LYS A 275 -4.78 30.18 -7.86
C LYS A 275 -5.40 30.75 -6.59
N ASP A 276 -6.63 30.34 -6.26
CA ASP A 276 -7.25 30.55 -4.96
C ASP A 276 -7.27 29.21 -4.19
N GLN A 277 -6.13 28.92 -3.57
CA GLN A 277 -5.92 27.64 -2.89
C GLN A 277 -6.95 27.39 -1.79
N MET A 278 -7.29 28.43 -1.02
CA MET A 278 -8.22 28.25 0.10
C MET A 278 -9.63 27.97 -0.40
N ALA A 279 -10.14 28.76 -1.35
CA ALA A 279 -11.47 28.56 -1.93
C ALA A 279 -11.57 27.20 -2.61
N SER A 280 -10.52 26.77 -3.33
CA SER A 280 -10.53 25.48 -4.02
C SER A 280 -10.59 24.28 -3.07
N PHE A 281 -9.93 24.33 -1.93
CA PHE A 281 -10.02 23.25 -0.93
C PHE A 281 -11.30 23.32 -0.11
N ILE A 282 -11.87 24.48 0.12
CA ILE A 282 -13.20 24.63 0.75
C ILE A 282 -14.26 23.99 -0.15
N GLU A 283 -14.28 24.33 -1.44
CA GLU A 283 -15.21 23.72 -2.40
C GLU A 283 -15.03 22.20 -2.47
N LEU A 284 -13.77 21.71 -2.54
CA LEU A 284 -13.49 20.28 -2.55
C LEU A 284 -14.04 19.58 -1.29
N LYS A 285 -13.92 20.21 -0.13
CA LYS A 285 -14.52 19.71 1.12
C LYS A 285 -16.04 19.61 1.02
N GLU A 286 -16.70 20.68 0.54
CA GLU A 286 -18.17 20.71 0.42
C GLU A 286 -18.69 19.64 -0.54
N LEU A 287 -18.06 19.50 -1.70
CA LEU A 287 -18.35 18.45 -2.67
C LEU A 287 -18.13 17.06 -2.10
N SER A 288 -17.05 16.85 -1.34
CA SER A 288 -16.75 15.57 -0.68
C SER A 288 -17.80 15.22 0.37
N ILE A 289 -18.23 16.18 1.18
CA ILE A 289 -19.29 16.00 2.17
C ILE A 289 -20.61 15.66 1.49
N ALA A 290 -20.97 16.37 0.42
CA ALA A 290 -22.18 16.12 -0.34
C ALA A 290 -22.18 14.70 -0.93
N GLN A 291 -21.06 14.28 -1.53
CA GLN A 291 -20.92 12.92 -2.07
C GLN A 291 -21.03 11.85 -0.99
N MET A 292 -20.32 12.01 0.13
CA MET A 292 -20.41 11.07 1.25
C MET A 292 -21.84 10.96 1.82
N LYS A 293 -22.60 12.06 1.86
CA LYS A 293 -24.00 12.03 2.30
C LYS A 293 -24.90 11.28 1.33
N ALA A 294 -24.60 11.35 0.04
CA ALA A 294 -25.37 10.67 -1.00
C ALA A 294 -25.10 9.15 -1.02
N GLU A 295 -23.91 8.71 -0.61
CA GLU A 295 -23.56 7.30 -0.54
C GLU A 295 -24.24 6.60 0.65
N LYS A 296 -24.86 5.45 0.40
CA LYS A 296 -25.60 4.71 1.45
C LYS A 296 -24.75 3.67 2.17
N ASN A 297 -23.79 3.07 1.48
CA ASN A 297 -23.08 1.88 1.95
C ASN A 297 -21.59 2.16 2.21
N ILE A 298 -21.28 3.28 2.86
CA ILE A 298 -19.90 3.61 3.26
C ILE A 298 -19.85 4.03 4.73
N ASP A 299 -18.74 3.74 5.39
CA ASP A 299 -18.47 4.40 6.67
C ASP A 299 -18.10 5.85 6.44
N LYS A 300 -18.88 6.74 7.00
CA LYS A 300 -18.74 8.20 6.86
C LYS A 300 -18.14 8.84 8.10
N THR A 301 -18.22 8.15 9.24
CA THR A 301 -18.04 8.76 10.56
C THR A 301 -16.68 9.41 10.68
N THR A 302 -15.62 8.66 10.44
CA THR A 302 -14.25 9.18 10.61
C THR A 302 -13.87 10.13 9.51
N SER A 303 -14.21 9.82 8.24
CA SER A 303 -13.91 10.71 7.12
C SER A 303 -14.61 12.06 7.24
N MET A 304 -15.86 12.07 7.70
CA MET A 304 -16.60 13.30 7.99
C MET A 304 -16.00 14.07 9.17
N SER A 305 -15.55 13.38 10.22
CA SER A 305 -14.83 13.98 11.35
C SER A 305 -13.54 14.64 10.89
N MET A 306 -12.74 13.96 10.05
CA MET A 306 -11.51 14.53 9.48
C MET A 306 -11.80 15.79 8.66
N LEU A 307 -12.79 15.75 7.77
CA LEU A 307 -13.17 16.90 6.95
C LEU A 307 -13.63 18.10 7.79
N ASN A 308 -14.27 17.86 8.92
CA ASN A 308 -14.79 18.93 9.77
C ASN A 308 -13.74 19.53 10.71
N ASN A 309 -12.80 18.74 11.19
CA ASN A 309 -11.93 19.11 12.30
C ASN A 309 -10.47 19.40 11.88
N GLU A 310 -10.05 18.98 10.68
CA GLU A 310 -8.65 19.13 10.24
C GLU A 310 -8.46 20.30 9.28
N SER A 311 -7.22 20.75 9.16
CA SER A 311 -6.82 21.75 8.18
C SER A 311 -6.80 21.15 6.77
N ILE A 312 -7.79 21.47 5.97
CA ILE A 312 -8.01 20.95 4.61
C ILE A 312 -7.14 21.62 3.53
N GLY A 313 -6.44 22.71 3.86
CA GLY A 313 -5.76 23.60 2.92
C GLY A 313 -4.49 23.04 2.26
N ALA A 314 -4.23 21.73 2.32
CA ALA A 314 -3.01 21.15 1.76
C ALA A 314 -3.22 19.72 1.25
N PHE A 315 -2.53 19.35 0.15
CA PHE A 315 -2.56 18.01 -0.44
C PHE A 315 -2.25 16.84 0.52
N PRO A 316 -1.31 16.96 1.48
CA PRO A 316 -1.07 15.88 2.43
C PRO A 316 -2.30 15.44 3.21
N PHE A 317 -3.19 16.36 3.55
CA PHE A 317 -4.46 16.02 4.19
C PHE A 317 -5.31 15.07 3.32
N TRP A 318 -5.46 15.40 2.02
CA TRP A 318 -6.27 14.63 1.09
C TRP A 318 -5.70 13.23 0.81
N ASN A 319 -4.36 13.11 0.84
CA ASN A 319 -3.71 11.80 0.77
C ASN A 319 -4.07 10.93 1.99
N VAL A 320 -3.97 11.49 3.19
CA VAL A 320 -4.35 10.79 4.43
C VAL A 320 -5.82 10.43 4.43
N LEU A 321 -6.69 11.34 3.98
CA LEU A 321 -8.13 11.07 3.87
C LEU A 321 -8.41 9.92 2.90
N THR A 322 -7.72 9.87 1.74
CA THR A 322 -7.87 8.76 0.78
C THR A 322 -7.53 7.42 1.42
N GLN A 323 -6.36 7.32 2.06
CA GLN A 323 -5.91 6.07 2.71
C GLN A 323 -6.83 5.66 3.85
N TRP A 324 -7.19 6.62 4.68
CA TRP A 324 -8.06 6.36 5.81
C TRP A 324 -9.43 5.87 5.36
N HIS A 325 -10.03 6.59 4.42
CA HIS A 325 -11.34 6.23 3.91
C HIS A 325 -11.33 4.84 3.28
N TYR A 326 -10.30 4.55 2.47
CA TYR A 326 -10.11 3.21 1.90
C TYR A 326 -9.98 2.13 2.97
N LEU A 327 -9.09 2.34 3.95
CA LEU A 327 -8.85 1.39 5.03
C LEU A 327 -10.13 1.13 5.85
N SER A 328 -10.90 2.17 6.17
CA SER A 328 -12.15 2.03 6.90
C SER A 328 -13.18 1.20 6.13
N GLN A 329 -13.27 1.39 4.81
CA GLN A 329 -14.15 0.57 3.98
C GLN A 329 -13.68 -0.90 3.96
N MET A 330 -12.37 -1.14 3.84
CA MET A 330 -11.82 -2.50 3.84
C MET A 330 -12.09 -3.24 5.16
N VAL A 331 -12.11 -2.53 6.29
CA VAL A 331 -12.43 -3.14 7.60
C VAL A 331 -13.91 -3.44 7.76
N ILE A 332 -14.78 -2.57 7.27
CA ILE A 332 -16.23 -2.72 7.40
C ILE A 332 -16.78 -3.79 6.48
N TYR A 333 -16.29 -3.82 5.25
CA TYR A 333 -16.69 -4.83 4.27
C TYR A 333 -15.81 -6.08 4.39
N ASP A 334 -15.89 -6.74 5.51
CA ASP A 334 -15.12 -7.94 5.87
C ASP A 334 -15.33 -9.16 4.95
N ASP A 335 -15.87 -8.98 3.74
CA ASP A 335 -16.12 -10.04 2.76
C ASP A 335 -14.89 -10.93 2.48
N TRP A 336 -13.69 -10.39 2.72
CA TRP A 336 -12.45 -11.14 2.57
C TRP A 336 -12.13 -12.04 3.76
N LYS A 337 -12.77 -11.84 4.93
CA LYS A 337 -12.59 -12.74 6.10
C LYS A 337 -13.21 -14.10 5.88
N ASP A 338 -14.32 -14.14 5.14
CA ASP A 338 -15.07 -15.36 4.86
C ASP A 338 -14.48 -16.18 3.69
N ILE A 339 -13.36 -15.75 3.14
CA ILE A 339 -12.59 -16.50 2.16
C ILE A 339 -11.67 -17.47 2.92
N ASN A 340 -12.19 -18.64 3.27
CA ASN A 340 -11.47 -19.77 3.84
C ASN A 340 -11.65 -20.99 2.96
#